data_7999015f4ce340b14dbde83ca92c479c
#
_entry.id   7999015f4ce340b14dbde83ca92c479c
#
_cell.length_a   1.000
_cell.length_b   1.000
_cell.length_c   1.000
_cell.angle_alpha   90.00
_cell.angle_beta   90.00
_cell.angle_gamma   90.00
#
_symmetry.space_group_name_H-M   'P 1'
#
loop_
_entity.id
_entity.type
_entity.pdbx_description
1 polymer ?
#
loop_
_entity_poly.entity_id
_entity_poly.type
_entity_poly.pdbx_seq_one_letter_code
_entity_poly.pdbx_strand_id
1 'polypeptide(L)' 'MKNVLIIGCGLLGSSLVRSIHRKKIAKKIFIFEKSKKIISKIKKIKLPGKIVKSLKDGVTNADLIIFCTPMSEYKNIIL' A
#
# COMPACT_ATOMS: atom_id res chain seq x y z
N MET A 1 1.00 7.93 14.27
CA MET A 1 0.80 6.63 13.61
C MET A 1 2.13 6.07 13.19
N LYS A 2 2.40 4.81 13.50
CA LYS A 2 3.70 4.21 13.18
C LYS A 2 3.74 3.61 11.78
N ASN A 3 2.81 2.71 11.49
CA ASN A 3 2.82 1.95 10.24
C ASN A 3 1.47 2.01 9.54
N VAL A 4 1.49 2.30 8.26
CA VAL A 4 0.30 2.28 7.42
C VAL A 4 0.48 1.28 6.29
N LEU A 5 -0.56 0.51 5.98
CA LEU A 5 -0.57 -0.41 4.85
C LEU A 5 -1.53 0.09 3.80
N ILE A 6 -1.04 0.24 2.58
CA ILE A 6 -1.86 0.62 1.43
C ILE A 6 -2.09 -0.65 0.60
N ILE A 7 -3.33 -1.05 0.43
CA ILE A 7 -3.70 -2.20 -0.39
C ILE A 7 -4.19 -1.71 -1.74
N GLY A 8 -3.48 -2.07 -2.78
CA GLY A 8 -3.76 -1.60 -4.13
C GLY A 8 -3.13 -0.25 -4.38
N CYS A 9 -2.01 -0.22 -5.09
CA CYS A 9 -1.26 1.02 -5.31
C CYS A 9 -1.29 1.45 -6.77
N GLY A 10 -2.49 1.70 -7.29
CA GLY A 10 -2.66 2.31 -8.58
C GLY A 10 -2.46 3.82 -8.48
N LEU A 11 -3.13 4.56 -9.35
CA LEU A 11 -2.99 6.01 -9.41
C LEU A 11 -3.35 6.67 -8.07
N LEU A 12 -4.50 6.29 -7.51
CA LEU A 12 -4.98 6.86 -6.25
C LEU A 12 -4.09 6.46 -5.07
N GLY A 13 -3.69 5.19 -5.00
CA GLY A 13 -2.82 4.72 -3.94
C GLY A 13 -1.46 5.38 -3.96
N SER A 14 -0.89 5.60 -5.14
CA SER A 14 0.40 6.29 -5.27
C SER A 14 0.32 7.73 -4.78
N SER A 15 -0.74 8.42 -5.11
CA SER A 15 -0.96 9.79 -4.65
C SER A 15 -1.07 9.86 -3.13
N LEU A 16 -1.77 8.90 -2.53
CA LEU A 16 -1.93 8.81 -1.09
C LEU A 16 -0.59 8.53 -0.39
N VAL A 17 0.21 7.60 -0.93
CA VAL A 17 1.53 7.29 -0.38
C VAL A 17 2.41 8.53 -0.35
N ARG A 18 2.44 9.29 -1.44
CA ARG A 18 3.22 10.52 -1.51
C ARG A 18 2.77 11.55 -0.49
N SER A 19 1.46 11.68 -0.32
CA SER A 19 0.89 12.63 0.63
C SER A 19 1.24 12.25 2.08
N ILE A 20 1.11 10.98 2.43
CA ILE A 20 1.46 10.47 3.75
C ILE A 20 2.95 10.68 4.04
N HIS A 21 3.80 10.40 3.07
CA HIS A 21 5.24 10.57 3.21
C HIS A 21 5.61 12.04 3.39
N ARG A 22 5.07 12.91 2.55
CA ARG A 22 5.37 14.34 2.57
C ARG A 22 4.95 15.00 3.88
N LYS A 23 3.78 14.61 4.39
CA LYS A 23 3.23 15.17 5.63
C LYS A 23 3.71 14.44 6.89
N LYS A 24 4.51 13.42 6.72
CA LYS A 24 5.05 12.61 7.83
C LYS A 24 3.96 12.07 8.76
N ILE A 25 2.85 11.64 8.16
CA ILE A 25 1.70 11.11 8.92
C ILE A 25 2.03 9.76 9.54
N ALA A 26 2.85 8.95 8.85
CA ALA A 26 3.27 7.64 9.34
C ALA A 26 4.78 7.49 9.26
N LYS A 27 5.37 6.73 10.17
CA LYS A 27 6.80 6.45 10.17
C LYS A 27 7.18 5.49 9.05
N LYS A 28 6.36 4.47 8.81
CA LYS A 28 6.59 3.49 7.76
C LYS A 28 5.34 3.32 6.92
N ILE A 29 5.54 3.17 5.62
CA ILE A 29 4.46 2.93 4.67
C ILE A 29 4.73 1.59 4.02
N PHE A 30 3.77 0.67 4.12
CA PHE A 30 3.83 -0.62 3.45
C PHE A 30 2.81 -0.64 2.32
N ILE A 31 3.16 -1.30 1.23
CA ILE A 31 2.33 -1.36 0.04
C ILE A 31 2.13 -2.82 -0.35
N PHE A 32 0.89 -3.25 -0.49
CA PHE A 32 0.55 -4.55 -1.05
C PHE A 32 -0.13 -4.35 -2.39
N GLU A 33 0.44 -4.95 -3.44
CA GLU A 33 -0.08 -4.86 -4.79
C GLU A 33 0.06 -6.21 -5.49
N LYS A 34 -1.02 -6.68 -6.12
CA LYS A 34 -1.03 -7.95 -6.83
C LYS A 34 -0.46 -7.83 -8.23
N SER A 35 -0.66 -6.70 -8.89
CA SER A 35 -0.23 -6.52 -10.27
C SER A 35 1.27 -6.32 -10.37
N LYS A 36 1.94 -7.22 -11.07
CA LYS A 36 3.38 -7.10 -11.32
C LYS A 36 3.70 -5.84 -12.11
N LYS A 37 2.80 -5.44 -12.99
CA LYS A 37 2.94 -4.23 -13.79
C LYS A 37 2.96 -2.98 -12.92
N ILE A 38 2.07 -2.91 -11.95
CA ILE A 38 2.01 -1.79 -11.02
C ILE A 38 3.21 -1.80 -10.07
N ILE A 39 3.62 -2.97 -9.59
CA ILE A 39 4.82 -3.10 -8.76
C ILE A 39 6.05 -2.58 -9.50
N SER A 40 6.17 -2.92 -10.76
CA SER A 40 7.28 -2.45 -11.60
C SER A 40 7.27 -0.92 -11.70
N LYS A 41 6.10 -0.32 -11.89
CA LYS A 41 5.98 1.14 -11.95
C LYS A 41 6.35 1.79 -10.62
N ILE A 42 5.93 1.20 -9.51
CA ILE A 42 6.26 1.72 -8.17
C ILE A 42 7.77 1.75 -7.97
N LYS A 43 8.46 0.69 -8.34
CA LYS A 43 9.91 0.61 -8.24
C LYS A 43 10.60 1.61 -9.14
N LYS A 44 10.08 1.78 -10.35
CA LYS A 44 10.65 2.69 -11.35
C LYS A 44 10.59 4.14 -10.91
N ILE A 45 9.48 4.56 -10.33
CA ILE A 45 9.32 5.95 -9.88
C ILE A 45 9.85 6.18 -8.46
N LYS A 46 10.39 5.14 -7.84
CA LYS A 46 10.95 5.21 -6.47
C LYS A 46 9.96 5.77 -5.47
N LEU A 47 8.73 5.26 -5.51
CA LEU A 47 7.69 5.69 -4.60
C LEU A 47 8.10 5.40 -3.15
N PRO A 48 7.89 6.34 -2.21
CA PRO A 48 8.19 6.07 -0.80
C PRO A 48 7.37 4.89 -0.28
N GLY A 49 8.00 4.05 0.54
CA GLY A 49 7.32 2.89 1.11
C GLY A 49 7.98 1.60 0.73
N LYS A 50 7.56 0.53 1.39
CA LYS A 50 8.09 -0.80 1.18
C LYS A 50 6.99 -1.71 0.65
N ILE A 51 7.27 -2.41 -0.45
CA ILE A 51 6.34 -3.37 -1.02
C ILE A 51 6.44 -4.66 -0.22
N VAL A 52 5.32 -5.11 0.36
CA VAL A 52 5.28 -6.38 1.08
C VAL A 52 4.84 -7.49 0.12
N LYS A 53 5.41 -8.67 0.31
CA LYS A 53 5.15 -9.82 -0.56
C LYS A 53 3.83 -10.50 -0.26
N SER A 54 3.38 -10.44 0.98
CA SER A 54 2.12 -11.06 1.38
C SER A 54 1.27 -10.06 2.15
N LEU A 55 -0.05 -10.23 2.00
CA LEU A 55 -1.01 -9.40 2.73
C LEU A 55 -0.89 -9.61 4.24
N LYS A 56 -0.63 -10.85 4.65
CA LYS A 56 -0.48 -11.19 6.06
C LYS A 56 0.66 -10.41 6.71
N ASP A 57 1.80 -10.33 6.04
CA ASP A 57 2.95 -9.59 6.57
C ASP A 57 2.64 -8.10 6.71
N GLY A 58 1.94 -7.54 5.73
CA GLY A 58 1.56 -6.14 5.78
C GLY A 58 0.58 -5.84 6.91
N VAL A 59 -0.45 -6.68 7.04
CA VAL A 59 -1.50 -6.50 8.05
C VAL A 59 -0.94 -6.66 9.45
N THR A 60 -0.07 -7.63 9.67
CA THR A 60 0.51 -7.90 10.99
C THR A 60 1.24 -6.68 11.56
N ASN A 61 1.88 -5.90 10.70
CA ASN A 61 2.69 -4.77 11.11
C ASN A 61 1.97 -3.41 10.99
N ALA A 62 0.74 -3.40 10.51
CA ALA A 62 0.05 -2.15 10.23
C ALA A 62 -0.80 -1.66 11.40
N ASP A 63 -0.73 -0.36 11.66
CA ASP A 63 -1.63 0.32 12.61
C ASP A 63 -2.89 0.80 11.89
N LEU A 64 -2.78 1.05 10.58
CA LEU A 64 -3.90 1.49 9.75
C LEU A 64 -3.79 0.82 8.39
N ILE A 65 -4.92 0.34 7.88
CA ILE A 65 -5.01 -0.29 6.58
C ILE A 65 -5.93 0.55 5.69
N ILE A 66 -5.43 0.93 4.52
CA ILE A 66 -6.20 1.74 3.56
C ILE A 66 -6.36 0.96 2.26
N PHE A 67 -7.60 0.76 1.85
CA PHE A 67 -7.93 0.06 0.60
C PHE A 67 -8.07 1.06 -0.54
N CYS A 68 -7.30 0.86 -1.60
CA CYS A 68 -7.31 1.72 -2.78
C CYS A 68 -7.71 0.99 -4.06
N THR A 69 -8.20 -0.23 -3.93
CA THR A 69 -8.70 -1.01 -5.07
C THR A 69 -10.22 -1.13 -5.02
N PRO A 70 -10.89 -1.49 -6.14
CA PRO A 70 -12.33 -1.70 -6.14
C PRO A 70 -12.77 -2.76 -5.12
N MET A 71 -13.91 -2.53 -4.50
CA MET A 71 -14.45 -3.42 -3.46
C MET A 71 -14.63 -4.87 -3.91
N SER A 72 -14.92 -5.08 -5.18
CA SER A 72 -15.09 -6.42 -5.73
C SER A 72 -13.85 -7.30 -5.58
N GLU A 73 -12.68 -6.70 -5.49
CA GLU A 73 -11.42 -7.45 -5.34
C GLU A 73 -11.15 -7.87 -3.90
N TYR A 74 -11.86 -7.30 -2.94
CA TYR A 74 -11.62 -7.56 -1.53
C TYR A 74 -12.32 -8.80 -1.00
N LYS A 75 -13.24 -9.39 -1.76
CA LYS A 75 -13.93 -10.60 -1.34
C LYS A 75 -12.96 -11.72 -0.98
N ASN A 76 -11.92 -11.86 -1.77
CA ASN A 76 -10.91 -12.91 -1.56
C ASN A 76 -9.85 -12.53 -0.53
N ILE A 77 -9.79 -11.27 -0.15
CA ILE A 77 -8.80 -10.77 0.80
C ILE A 77 -9.35 -10.80 2.22
N ILE A 78 -10.62 -10.41 2.38
CA ILE A 78 -11.24 -10.26 3.70
C ILE A 78 -11.76 -11.59 4.24
N LEU A 79 -12.22 -12.47 3.36
CA LEU A 79 -12.70 -13.79 3.75
C LEU A 79 -11.56 -14.79 3.89
#